data_8604349a78679aeaa7d69ba466264e21
#
_entry.id   8604349a78679aeaa7d69ba466264e21
#
_cell.length_a   1.000
_cell.length_b   1.000
_cell.length_c   1.000
_cell.angle_alpha   90.00
_cell.angle_beta   90.00
_cell.angle_gamma   90.00
#
_symmetry.space_group_name_H-M   'P 1'
#
loop_
_entity.id
_entity.type
_entity.pdbx_description
1 polymer ?
#
loop_
_entity_poly.entity_id
_entity_poly.type
_entity_poly.pdbx_seq_one_letter_code
_entity_poly.pdbx_strand_id
1 'polypeptide(L)'
;SSRASSIFIGGSTVYMAGVVNVINAGDVPVYWKNKVQHELPVEFDLNTCDYCKADPTDISLLDSKALVVGDYYNEKDFVDENRTNGETKAVYWHNKKLHKLCECCGTSRAIAVVANECGGTSCEQAEWEDRTCSTSSETKDNKAFTKQLGSSGEDLAKGVAVDSSGNIYVTGYTDGGLDGNSSSGKQDFFLTKYNSSGTKEWTKQEGSSGDDFAYGVAVDSSDNIYVTGYTDKKFHGNNNSGRFDIFLVKYNSSGARQWTKQLGTSNNEYASAVATDSSDNIYVTGNTWGGLDGSTKPSYCMGYGTVKASRECTDTFLVKYDSSGTKQWVKQLEGSSKSYDKSQGLAVDSSDNIYVAGFTNGGLDGNTSSGKHDILLVKYNSGGSKQWLQQFGSSQNDLGIAVDVDSKGNIYVTGYTEGGLDGKTNSGERDIFLVKYNSSGTKQWTQQLGTPTFEEGNGVAVDSSDNIYVTGWTRGKLDTYSGGDDTILVKYNSSGTKQWTRQFGAPSFLEKSQYNSSSQMSSSGDKGIGVAVDSSGNIYVTGNTEGGMDGNTNSGKNDIFLVKYNSM
;
A
#
# COMPACT_ATOMS: atom_id res chain seq x y z
N SER A 1 -18.55 -38.60 14.12
CA SER A 1 -19.02 -37.19 13.93
C SER A 1 -18.98 -36.88 12.45
N SER A 2 -19.98 -36.18 11.94
CA SER A 2 -20.05 -35.74 10.55
C SER A 2 -19.94 -34.24 10.48
N ARG A 3 -19.22 -33.74 9.49
CA ARG A 3 -19.11 -32.30 9.20
C ARG A 3 -19.54 -32.04 7.75
N ALA A 4 -20.42 -31.07 7.55
CA ALA A 4 -20.72 -30.55 6.23
C ALA A 4 -19.85 -29.32 6.00
N SER A 5 -19.16 -29.24 4.85
CA SER A 5 -18.30 -28.14 4.45
C SER A 5 -18.93 -27.24 3.40
N SER A 6 -19.86 -27.75 2.59
CA SER A 6 -20.52 -26.98 1.55
C SER A 6 -21.98 -27.39 1.34
N ILE A 7 -22.83 -26.45 0.92
CA ILE A 7 -24.23 -26.66 0.59
C ILE A 7 -24.50 -26.09 -0.80
N PHE A 8 -25.14 -26.90 -1.64
CA PHE A 8 -25.59 -26.49 -2.97
C PHE A 8 -27.08 -26.80 -3.16
N ILE A 9 -27.83 -25.93 -3.80
CA ILE A 9 -29.25 -26.11 -4.09
C ILE A 9 -29.45 -26.10 -5.61
N GLY A 10 -29.84 -27.24 -6.16
CA GLY A 10 -30.19 -27.40 -7.57
C GLY A 10 -31.67 -27.72 -7.73
N GLY A 11 -32.47 -26.76 -8.20
CA GLY A 11 -33.92 -26.93 -8.25
C GLY A 11 -34.52 -27.14 -6.87
N SER A 12 -35.26 -28.24 -6.66
CA SER A 12 -35.86 -28.65 -5.37
C SER A 12 -34.96 -29.57 -4.56
N THR A 13 -33.76 -29.85 -5.01
CA THR A 13 -32.82 -30.80 -4.37
C THR A 13 -31.71 -30.08 -3.63
N VAL A 14 -31.45 -30.47 -2.40
CA VAL A 14 -30.37 -29.93 -1.57
C VAL A 14 -29.25 -30.97 -1.50
N TYR A 15 -28.04 -30.52 -1.81
CA TYR A 15 -26.82 -31.31 -1.70
C TYR A 15 -25.91 -30.71 -0.63
N MET A 16 -25.26 -31.51 0.17
CA MET A 16 -24.26 -31.12 1.15
C MET A 16 -23.03 -32.01 0.99
N ALA A 17 -21.85 -31.44 0.98
CA ALA A 17 -20.59 -32.18 1.04
C ALA A 17 -20.02 -32.16 2.43
N GLY A 18 -19.31 -33.22 2.82
CA GLY A 18 -18.69 -33.32 4.11
C GLY A 18 -17.92 -34.64 4.29
N VAL A 19 -17.46 -34.88 5.51
CA VAL A 19 -16.77 -36.08 5.88
C VAL A 19 -17.49 -36.78 7.05
N VAL A 20 -17.47 -38.09 7.07
CA VAL A 20 -17.94 -38.90 8.18
C VAL A 20 -16.76 -39.71 8.73
N ASN A 21 -16.48 -39.54 10.00
CA ASN A 21 -15.47 -40.34 10.66
C ASN A 21 -16.03 -41.74 10.99
N VAL A 22 -15.48 -42.74 10.35
CA VAL A 22 -15.86 -44.16 10.57
C VAL A 22 -14.81 -44.81 11.46
N ILE A 23 -15.24 -45.45 12.55
CA ILE A 23 -14.35 -46.14 13.48
C ILE A 23 -13.57 -47.23 12.73
N ASN A 24 -12.25 -47.14 12.74
CA ASN A 24 -11.27 -48.00 12.08
C ASN A 24 -11.07 -47.78 10.55
N ALA A 25 -11.73 -46.82 9.91
CA ALA A 25 -11.56 -46.52 8.48
C ALA A 25 -11.16 -45.08 8.19
N GLY A 26 -11.00 -44.24 9.23
CA GLY A 26 -10.69 -42.82 9.06
C GLY A 26 -11.87 -41.97 8.58
N ASP A 27 -11.59 -40.82 8.01
CA ASP A 27 -12.60 -39.92 7.48
C ASP A 27 -12.99 -40.33 6.06
N VAL A 28 -14.27 -40.64 5.85
CA VAL A 28 -14.82 -41.02 4.55
C VAL A 28 -15.56 -39.81 3.95
N PRO A 29 -15.20 -39.36 2.73
CA PRO A 29 -15.92 -38.29 2.08
C PRO A 29 -17.33 -38.74 1.67
N VAL A 30 -18.32 -37.95 1.98
CA VAL A 30 -19.71 -38.23 1.71
C VAL A 30 -20.43 -37.00 1.15
N TYR A 31 -21.52 -37.23 0.46
CA TYR A 31 -22.47 -36.16 0.15
C TYR A 31 -23.89 -36.56 0.62
N TRP A 32 -24.70 -35.55 0.91
CA TRP A 32 -26.11 -35.76 1.27
C TRP A 32 -27.00 -35.16 0.18
N LYS A 33 -27.92 -35.98 -0.28
CA LYS A 33 -28.97 -35.54 -1.19
C LYS A 33 -30.31 -35.61 -0.45
N ASN A 34 -30.99 -34.47 -0.28
CA ASN A 34 -32.27 -34.42 0.42
C ASN A 34 -32.27 -35.11 1.78
N LYS A 35 -31.21 -34.92 2.59
CA LYS A 35 -30.97 -35.54 3.91
C LYS A 35 -30.60 -37.03 3.90
N VAL A 36 -30.44 -37.65 2.74
CA VAL A 36 -29.94 -39.03 2.65
C VAL A 36 -28.44 -39.00 2.38
N GLN A 37 -27.68 -39.66 3.24
CA GLN A 37 -26.22 -39.78 3.09
C GLN A 37 -25.90 -40.74 1.94
N HIS A 38 -24.91 -40.38 1.12
CA HIS A 38 -24.34 -41.23 0.08
C HIS A 38 -22.83 -41.26 0.26
N GLU A 39 -22.23 -42.43 0.26
CA GLU A 39 -20.80 -42.60 0.22
C GLU A 39 -20.30 -42.32 -1.20
N LEU A 40 -19.21 -41.57 -1.32
CA LEU A 40 -18.49 -41.49 -2.57
C LEU A 40 -17.67 -42.78 -2.72
N PRO A 41 -17.94 -43.62 -3.70
CA PRO A 41 -17.17 -44.82 -3.90
C PRO A 41 -15.77 -44.43 -4.39
N VAL A 42 -14.82 -44.62 -3.53
CA VAL A 42 -13.41 -44.40 -3.79
C VAL A 42 -12.81 -45.77 -4.10
N GLU A 43 -12.48 -46.02 -5.39
CA GLU A 43 -11.59 -47.13 -5.73
C GLU A 43 -10.17 -46.71 -5.39
N PHE A 44 -9.74 -47.01 -4.15
CA PHE A 44 -8.33 -46.90 -3.78
C PHE A 44 -7.60 -48.15 -4.25
N ASP A 45 -6.50 -47.96 -4.96
CA ASP A 45 -5.50 -49.02 -5.08
C ASP A 45 -4.76 -49.10 -3.73
N LEU A 46 -5.23 -50.01 -2.90
CA LEU A 46 -4.73 -50.23 -1.55
C LEU A 46 -3.25 -50.63 -1.46
N ASN A 47 -2.58 -50.83 -2.61
CA ASN A 47 -1.15 -51.15 -2.66
C ASN A 47 -0.23 -49.92 -2.65
N THR A 48 -0.77 -48.71 -2.84
CA THR A 48 0.06 -47.51 -2.97
C THR A 48 -0.23 -46.42 -1.93
N CYS A 49 -1.28 -46.54 -1.13
CA CYS A 49 -1.62 -45.51 -0.14
C CYS A 49 -2.21 -46.10 1.15
N ASP A 50 -1.43 -46.14 2.23
CA ASP A 50 -1.89 -46.65 3.53
C ASP A 50 -2.81 -45.70 4.30
N TYR A 51 -2.76 -44.38 3.97
CA TYR A 51 -3.63 -43.37 4.61
C TYR A 51 -3.83 -42.18 3.67
N CYS A 52 -4.96 -42.14 2.94
CA CYS A 52 -5.38 -41.00 2.18
C CYS A 52 -6.64 -40.39 2.78
N LYS A 53 -6.61 -39.10 3.09
CA LYS A 53 -7.78 -38.31 3.46
C LYS A 53 -8.20 -37.44 2.30
N ALA A 54 -9.49 -37.42 1.98
CA ALA A 54 -10.06 -36.49 1.03
C ALA A 54 -11.04 -35.57 1.78
N ASP A 55 -10.79 -34.27 1.73
CA ASP A 55 -11.66 -33.24 2.31
C ASP A 55 -12.39 -32.52 1.19
N PRO A 56 -13.68 -32.81 0.92
CA PRO A 56 -14.44 -32.14 -0.12
C PRO A 56 -14.75 -30.71 0.29
N THR A 57 -14.29 -29.75 -0.50
CA THR A 57 -14.42 -28.33 -0.22
C THR A 57 -15.61 -27.68 -0.94
N ASP A 58 -16.14 -28.30 -2.02
CA ASP A 58 -17.28 -27.75 -2.76
C ASP A 58 -18.08 -28.84 -3.53
N ILE A 59 -19.31 -28.52 -3.88
CA ILE A 59 -20.16 -29.37 -4.71
C ILE A 59 -20.75 -28.56 -5.86
N SER A 60 -20.59 -29.05 -7.09
CA SER A 60 -21.27 -28.55 -8.28
C SER A 60 -22.02 -29.65 -9.02
N LEU A 61 -23.07 -29.29 -9.74
CA LEU A 61 -23.81 -30.21 -10.59
C LEU A 61 -23.49 -29.96 -12.05
N LEU A 62 -23.09 -31.00 -12.75
CA LEU A 62 -22.94 -31.01 -14.20
C LEU A 62 -23.88 -32.10 -14.76
N ASP A 63 -24.80 -31.76 -15.65
CA ASP A 63 -25.76 -32.70 -16.28
C ASP A 63 -26.48 -33.63 -15.30
N SER A 64 -27.06 -33.07 -14.23
CA SER A 64 -27.77 -33.81 -13.19
C SER A 64 -26.90 -34.80 -12.39
N LYS A 65 -25.58 -34.77 -12.53
CA LYS A 65 -24.63 -35.59 -11.76
C LYS A 65 -23.88 -34.72 -10.77
N ALA A 66 -23.62 -35.25 -9.58
CA ALA A 66 -22.87 -34.54 -8.56
C ALA A 66 -21.36 -34.56 -8.92
N LEU A 67 -20.76 -33.36 -9.02
CA LEU A 67 -19.32 -33.16 -9.07
C LEU A 67 -18.89 -32.66 -7.70
N VAL A 68 -17.94 -33.32 -7.09
CA VAL A 68 -17.36 -32.91 -5.80
C VAL A 68 -15.91 -32.53 -6.05
N VAL A 69 -15.54 -31.34 -5.63
CA VAL A 69 -14.16 -30.82 -5.74
C VAL A 69 -13.59 -30.74 -4.34
N GLY A 70 -12.37 -31.20 -4.17
CA GLY A 70 -11.70 -31.21 -2.86
C GLY A 70 -10.19 -31.32 -2.98
N ASP A 71 -9.53 -31.10 -1.88
CA ASP A 71 -8.09 -31.31 -1.74
C ASP A 71 -7.80 -32.73 -1.27
N TYR A 72 -6.74 -33.30 -1.82
CA TYR A 72 -6.24 -34.61 -1.45
C TYR A 72 -4.79 -34.52 -1.01
N TYR A 73 -4.46 -35.07 0.15
CA TYR A 73 -3.07 -35.20 0.60
C TYR A 73 -2.77 -36.60 1.12
N ASN A 74 -1.52 -36.99 0.99
CA ASN A 74 -1.04 -38.32 1.40
C ASN A 74 -0.30 -38.20 2.74
N GLU A 75 -0.79 -38.89 3.78
CA GLU A 75 -0.20 -38.85 5.11
C GLU A 75 1.17 -39.58 5.21
N LYS A 76 1.54 -40.44 4.28
CA LYS A 76 2.87 -41.10 4.28
C LYS A 76 4.03 -40.12 4.17
N ASP A 77 3.80 -38.92 3.64
CA ASP A 77 4.83 -37.91 3.50
C ASP A 77 5.11 -37.14 4.81
N PHE A 78 4.36 -37.42 5.89
CA PHE A 78 4.50 -36.80 7.21
C PHE A 78 5.46 -37.50 8.19
N VAL A 79 6.01 -38.66 7.87
CA VAL A 79 6.83 -39.46 8.80
C VAL A 79 8.32 -39.12 8.71
N ASP A 80 8.75 -38.22 7.85
CA ASP A 80 10.14 -37.79 7.79
C ASP A 80 10.29 -36.43 8.48
N GLU A 81 10.91 -36.40 9.66
CA GLU A 81 11.07 -35.23 10.54
C GLU A 81 11.81 -34.02 9.89
N ASN A 82 12.20 -34.14 8.62
CA ASN A 82 12.91 -33.11 7.86
C ASN A 82 12.16 -32.59 6.60
N ARG A 83 10.88 -32.93 6.39
CA ARG A 83 10.12 -32.43 5.23
C ARG A 83 8.97 -31.54 5.65
N THR A 84 9.08 -30.28 5.30
CA THR A 84 8.12 -29.21 5.60
C THR A 84 7.02 -29.01 4.55
N ASN A 85 6.86 -29.88 3.55
CA ASN A 85 5.90 -29.70 2.47
C ASN A 85 5.09 -30.98 2.20
N GLY A 86 3.93 -31.09 2.82
CA GLY A 86 2.87 -31.96 2.32
C GLY A 86 2.32 -31.38 1.01
N GLU A 87 2.47 -32.10 -0.11
CA GLU A 87 1.90 -31.66 -1.40
C GLU A 87 0.37 -31.85 -1.36
N THR A 88 -0.38 -30.77 -1.32
CA THR A 88 -1.83 -30.77 -1.51
C THR A 88 -2.13 -30.87 -3.01
N LYS A 89 -2.94 -31.83 -3.43
CA LYS A 89 -3.29 -32.04 -4.83
C LYS A 89 -4.77 -31.76 -5.03
N ALA A 90 -5.12 -30.86 -5.94
CA ALA A 90 -6.51 -30.63 -6.30
C ALA A 90 -7.04 -31.79 -7.15
N VAL A 91 -8.19 -32.30 -6.79
CA VAL A 91 -8.85 -33.46 -7.42
C VAL A 91 -10.34 -33.20 -7.62
N TYR A 92 -10.94 -33.89 -8.58
CA TYR A 92 -12.38 -33.90 -8.77
C TYR A 92 -12.89 -35.32 -9.03
N TRP A 93 -14.16 -35.58 -8.69
CA TRP A 93 -14.84 -36.83 -8.99
C TRP A 93 -15.86 -36.65 -10.10
N HIS A 94 -15.69 -37.38 -11.19
CA HIS A 94 -16.65 -37.42 -12.28
C HIS A 94 -17.07 -38.87 -12.53
N ASN A 95 -18.40 -39.13 -12.58
CA ASN A 95 -18.95 -40.47 -12.79
C ASN A 95 -18.35 -41.54 -11.85
N LYS A 96 -18.12 -41.16 -10.58
CA LYS A 96 -17.54 -42.06 -9.56
C LYS A 96 -16.05 -42.41 -9.78
N LYS A 97 -15.33 -41.70 -10.65
CA LYS A 97 -13.87 -41.82 -10.78
C LYS A 97 -13.20 -40.57 -10.27
N LEU A 98 -12.09 -40.76 -9.56
CA LEU A 98 -11.21 -39.70 -9.11
C LEU A 98 -10.33 -39.23 -10.28
N HIS A 99 -10.33 -37.94 -10.56
CA HIS A 99 -9.47 -37.32 -11.56
C HIS A 99 -8.58 -36.28 -10.89
N LYS A 100 -7.29 -36.36 -11.16
CA LYS A 100 -6.32 -35.39 -10.64
C LYS A 100 -6.34 -34.15 -11.51
N LEU A 101 -6.54 -32.97 -10.92
CA LEU A 101 -6.60 -31.69 -11.64
C LEU A 101 -5.21 -31.09 -11.89
N CYS A 102 -4.26 -31.26 -10.98
CA CYS A 102 -2.92 -30.70 -11.13
C CYS A 102 -1.91 -31.36 -10.19
N GLU A 103 -0.65 -31.51 -10.65
CA GLU A 103 0.47 -31.97 -9.80
C GLU A 103 1.21 -30.84 -9.08
N CYS A 104 0.95 -29.58 -9.43
CA CYS A 104 1.81 -28.44 -9.07
C CYS A 104 1.12 -27.35 -8.28
N CYS A 105 -0.12 -27.55 -7.78
CA CYS A 105 -0.85 -26.50 -7.10
C CYS A 105 -0.67 -26.61 -5.58
N GLY A 106 0.22 -25.81 -5.01
CA GLY A 106 0.21 -25.52 -3.58
C GLY A 106 -1.08 -24.78 -3.22
N THR A 107 -1.83 -25.29 -2.22
CA THR A 107 -3.06 -24.70 -1.65
C THR A 107 -4.07 -24.15 -2.69
N SER A 108 -4.74 -25.06 -3.43
CA SER A 108 -5.86 -24.65 -4.28
C SER A 108 -7.13 -24.49 -3.45
N ARG A 109 -7.74 -23.31 -3.53
CA ARG A 109 -9.10 -23.08 -3.06
C ARG A 109 -10.06 -23.31 -4.23
N ALA A 110 -11.23 -23.93 -3.94
CA ALA A 110 -12.34 -24.26 -4.81
C ALA A 110 -12.28 -23.71 -6.26
N ILE A 111 -12.22 -24.61 -7.25
CA ILE A 111 -12.42 -24.27 -8.66
C ILE A 111 -13.93 -24.30 -8.90
N ALA A 112 -14.55 -23.15 -9.08
CA ALA A 112 -15.92 -23.06 -9.56
C ALA A 112 -15.94 -23.34 -11.06
N VAL A 113 -16.47 -24.48 -11.49
CA VAL A 113 -16.79 -24.73 -12.89
C VAL A 113 -18.13 -24.07 -13.18
N VAL A 114 -18.12 -22.89 -13.77
CA VAL A 114 -19.33 -22.23 -14.27
C VAL A 114 -19.72 -22.91 -15.59
N ALA A 115 -20.72 -23.79 -15.54
CA ALA A 115 -21.40 -24.24 -16.75
C ALA A 115 -22.22 -23.06 -17.29
N ASN A 116 -21.83 -22.49 -18.44
CA ASN A 116 -22.69 -21.56 -19.16
C ASN A 116 -24.00 -22.28 -19.52
N GLU A 117 -25.13 -21.63 -19.27
CA GLU A 117 -26.44 -22.14 -19.62
C GLU A 117 -26.51 -22.48 -21.12
N CYS A 118 -26.61 -23.76 -21.43
CA CYS A 118 -26.94 -24.23 -22.78
C CYS A 118 -28.43 -24.02 -23.02
N GLY A 119 -28.80 -22.90 -23.60
CA GLY A 119 -30.12 -22.69 -24.18
C GLY A 119 -30.19 -23.33 -25.56
N GLY A 120 -30.61 -24.61 -25.66
CA GLY A 120 -30.81 -25.26 -26.95
C GLY A 120 -30.55 -26.77 -26.93
N THR A 121 -31.30 -27.50 -27.72
CA THR A 121 -31.50 -28.95 -27.73
C THR A 121 -30.35 -29.81 -28.29
N SER A 122 -29.08 -29.52 -27.99
CA SER A 122 -27.99 -30.49 -28.12
C SER A 122 -26.68 -29.87 -27.55
N CYS A 123 -26.27 -30.31 -26.37
CA CYS A 123 -24.86 -30.20 -25.97
C CYS A 123 -24.12 -31.37 -26.59
N GLU A 124 -23.48 -31.19 -27.73
CA GLU A 124 -22.46 -32.13 -28.22
C GLU A 124 -21.29 -32.17 -27.23
N GLN A 125 -20.73 -33.36 -27.04
CA GLN A 125 -19.63 -33.66 -26.14
C GLN A 125 -18.57 -32.57 -26.20
N ALA A 126 -18.41 -31.81 -25.14
CA ALA A 126 -17.19 -31.06 -24.92
C ALA A 126 -16.06 -32.09 -24.77
N GLU A 127 -15.23 -32.24 -25.79
CA GLU A 127 -13.98 -32.96 -25.67
C GLU A 127 -13.14 -32.21 -24.63
N TRP A 128 -12.91 -32.86 -23.51
CA TRP A 128 -12.02 -32.40 -22.49
C TRP A 128 -10.59 -32.63 -22.98
N GLU A 129 -10.04 -31.63 -23.66
CA GLU A 129 -8.61 -31.61 -23.87
C GLU A 129 -7.95 -31.61 -22.49
N ASP A 130 -7.02 -32.55 -22.32
CA ASP A 130 -6.09 -32.61 -21.20
C ASP A 130 -5.26 -31.30 -21.23
N ARG A 131 -5.86 -30.23 -20.73
CA ARG A 131 -5.14 -28.97 -20.60
C ARG A 131 -4.14 -29.16 -19.49
N THR A 132 -2.93 -29.58 -19.90
CA THR A 132 -1.75 -29.28 -19.10
C THR A 132 -1.96 -27.89 -18.51
N CYS A 133 -1.78 -27.74 -17.21
CA CYS A 133 -1.77 -26.44 -16.54
C CYS A 133 -0.78 -25.53 -17.28
N SER A 134 -1.19 -24.99 -18.41
CA SER A 134 -0.54 -23.81 -18.93
C SER A 134 -0.90 -22.73 -17.94
N THR A 135 0.07 -22.14 -17.31
CA THR A 135 0.08 -21.05 -16.35
C THR A 135 -0.62 -19.77 -16.88
N SER A 136 -1.84 -19.86 -17.42
CA SER A 136 -2.47 -18.76 -18.15
C SER A 136 -3.97 -18.60 -17.91
N SER A 137 -4.42 -18.60 -16.65
CA SER A 137 -5.58 -17.84 -16.20
C SER A 137 -5.69 -17.66 -14.70
N GLU A 138 -4.67 -17.92 -13.90
CA GLU A 138 -4.41 -17.02 -12.81
C GLU A 138 -4.22 -15.66 -13.47
N THR A 139 -4.93 -14.64 -13.03
CA THR A 139 -4.47 -13.28 -13.26
C THR A 139 -3.04 -13.30 -12.74
N LYS A 140 -2.06 -13.50 -13.64
CA LYS A 140 -0.65 -13.51 -13.29
C LYS A 140 -0.49 -12.29 -12.43
N ASP A 141 -0.16 -12.51 -11.17
CA ASP A 141 0.31 -11.44 -10.34
C ASP A 141 1.48 -10.87 -11.12
N ASN A 142 1.28 -9.76 -11.87
CA ASN A 142 2.30 -9.16 -12.72
C ASN A 142 3.46 -8.63 -11.89
N LYS A 143 3.59 -9.14 -10.66
CA LYS A 143 4.70 -8.89 -9.76
C LYS A 143 5.99 -9.37 -10.39
N ALA A 144 6.87 -8.42 -10.71
CA ALA A 144 8.16 -8.72 -11.33
C ALA A 144 9.22 -9.10 -10.29
N PHE A 145 9.21 -8.40 -9.15
CA PHE A 145 10.12 -8.69 -8.04
C PHE A 145 9.63 -8.06 -6.73
N THR A 146 10.14 -8.60 -5.62
CA THR A 146 10.17 -7.98 -4.29
C THR A 146 11.62 -7.88 -3.83
N LYS A 147 12.04 -6.71 -3.38
CA LYS A 147 13.33 -6.45 -2.75
C LYS A 147 13.10 -6.01 -1.32
N GLN A 148 13.97 -6.45 -0.44
CA GLN A 148 13.99 -6.05 0.96
C GLN A 148 15.39 -5.57 1.33
N LEU A 149 15.47 -4.50 2.09
CA LEU A 149 16.71 -3.88 2.52
C LEU A 149 16.56 -3.43 3.95
N GLY A 150 17.46 -3.88 4.81
CA GLY A 150 17.43 -3.52 6.21
C GLY A 150 18.78 -3.65 6.89
N SER A 151 18.84 -3.16 8.10
CA SER A 151 19.93 -3.28 9.07
C SER A 151 19.43 -4.02 10.32
N SER A 152 20.24 -4.09 11.37
CA SER A 152 19.77 -4.59 12.68
C SER A 152 18.84 -3.60 13.41
N GLY A 153 18.70 -2.39 12.91
CA GLY A 153 17.92 -1.32 13.47
C GLY A 153 16.51 -1.21 12.89
N GLU A 154 15.98 0.01 12.94
CA GLU A 154 14.72 0.39 12.33
C GLU A 154 14.98 1.10 10.99
N ASP A 155 14.51 0.53 9.90
CA ASP A 155 14.73 1.02 8.55
C ASP A 155 13.39 1.34 7.90
N LEU A 156 13.11 2.62 7.66
CA LEU A 156 11.79 3.08 7.24
C LEU A 156 11.85 3.82 5.90
N ALA A 157 11.21 3.26 4.88
CA ALA A 157 10.97 3.95 3.61
C ALA A 157 9.91 5.05 3.78
N LYS A 158 10.10 6.17 3.07
CA LYS A 158 9.18 7.32 3.08
C LYS A 158 8.83 7.83 1.69
N GLY A 159 9.65 7.57 0.70
CA GLY A 159 9.39 8.02 -0.67
C GLY A 159 9.98 7.11 -1.72
N VAL A 160 9.36 7.10 -2.90
CA VAL A 160 9.84 6.42 -4.11
C VAL A 160 9.67 7.33 -5.32
N ALA A 161 10.67 7.34 -6.19
CA ALA A 161 10.64 8.01 -7.49
C ALA A 161 11.29 7.12 -8.55
N VAL A 162 10.96 7.38 -9.82
CA VAL A 162 11.49 6.66 -10.97
C VAL A 162 12.02 7.66 -11.98
N ASP A 163 13.21 7.40 -12.54
CA ASP A 163 13.79 8.24 -13.60
C ASP A 163 13.31 7.82 -14.99
N SER A 164 13.74 8.58 -16.02
CA SER A 164 13.38 8.36 -17.41
C SER A 164 13.82 7.00 -17.97
N SER A 165 14.84 6.39 -17.36
CA SER A 165 15.40 5.08 -17.71
C SER A 165 14.75 3.92 -16.94
N GLY A 166 13.81 4.21 -16.05
CA GLY A 166 13.15 3.24 -15.17
C GLY A 166 14.00 2.82 -13.97
N ASN A 167 15.05 3.58 -13.60
CA ASN A 167 15.74 3.34 -12.33
C ASN A 167 14.87 3.87 -11.19
N ILE A 168 14.91 3.14 -10.08
CA ILE A 168 14.04 3.38 -8.92
C ILE A 168 14.88 3.94 -7.77
N TYR A 169 14.41 5.00 -7.15
CA TYR A 169 15.02 5.65 -6.00
C TYR A 169 14.10 5.55 -4.81
N VAL A 170 14.60 4.97 -3.72
CA VAL A 170 13.87 4.84 -2.45
C VAL A 170 14.60 5.64 -1.39
N THR A 171 13.89 6.45 -0.65
CA THR A 171 14.43 7.25 0.46
C THR A 171 13.64 7.05 1.75
N GLY A 172 14.27 7.36 2.85
CA GLY A 172 13.72 7.29 4.19
C GLY A 172 14.82 7.50 5.23
N TYR A 173 14.72 6.81 6.36
CA TYR A 173 15.72 6.93 7.42
C TYR A 173 15.95 5.59 8.12
N THR A 174 17.13 5.49 8.77
CA THR A 174 17.61 4.30 9.48
C THR A 174 18.27 4.69 10.79
N ASP A 175 18.12 3.88 11.84
CA ASP A 175 18.91 4.00 13.08
C ASP A 175 20.12 3.05 13.11
N GLY A 176 20.33 2.29 12.01
CA GLY A 176 21.42 1.33 11.84
C GLY A 176 22.39 1.69 10.72
N GLY A 177 23.31 0.79 10.44
CA GLY A 177 24.22 0.87 9.29
C GLY A 177 23.62 0.14 8.09
N LEU A 178 22.92 0.86 7.21
CA LEU A 178 22.25 0.27 6.07
C LEU A 178 23.24 -0.06 4.94
N ASP A 179 23.20 -1.29 4.41
CA ASP A 179 24.03 -1.72 3.28
C ASP A 179 25.55 -1.55 3.52
N GLY A 180 26.00 -1.77 4.76
CA GLY A 180 27.40 -1.63 5.15
C GLY A 180 27.87 -0.19 5.38
N ASN A 181 26.99 0.79 5.29
CA ASN A 181 27.28 2.16 5.72
C ASN A 181 27.33 2.23 7.24
N SER A 182 27.95 3.29 7.77
CA SER A 182 28.02 3.55 9.20
C SER A 182 27.06 4.68 9.55
N SER A 183 26.33 4.54 10.66
CA SER A 183 25.52 5.63 11.19
C SER A 183 26.40 6.79 11.64
N SER A 184 25.98 8.02 11.30
CA SER A 184 26.64 9.29 11.66
C SER A 184 26.11 9.87 12.97
N GLY A 185 24.91 9.47 13.38
CA GLY A 185 24.21 10.03 14.52
C GLY A 185 23.23 9.05 15.15
N LYS A 186 21.99 9.50 15.36
CA LYS A 186 20.91 8.65 15.85
C LYS A 186 20.17 8.03 14.66
N GLN A 187 19.46 8.89 13.93
CA GLN A 187 18.76 8.52 12.72
C GLN A 187 19.44 9.21 11.54
N ASP A 188 19.81 8.46 10.54
CA ASP A 188 20.38 8.97 9.29
C ASP A 188 19.37 8.79 8.17
N PHE A 189 19.30 9.74 7.25
CA PHE A 189 18.54 9.48 6.04
C PHE A 189 19.32 8.59 5.07
N PHE A 190 18.61 7.88 4.23
CA PHE A 190 19.20 7.08 3.14
C PHE A 190 18.56 7.41 1.79
N LEU A 191 19.32 7.11 0.75
CA LEU A 191 18.86 7.07 -0.65
C LEU A 191 19.44 5.82 -1.31
N THR A 192 18.58 4.93 -1.79
CA THR A 192 18.98 3.70 -2.48
C THR A 192 18.51 3.73 -3.92
N LYS A 193 19.40 3.37 -4.85
CA LYS A 193 19.08 3.21 -6.27
C LYS A 193 19.02 1.75 -6.66
N TYR A 194 17.96 1.39 -7.37
CA TYR A 194 17.80 0.13 -8.09
C TYR A 194 17.65 0.42 -9.58
N ASN A 195 18.18 -0.44 -10.44
CA ASN A 195 17.87 -0.37 -11.86
C ASN A 195 16.46 -0.94 -12.15
N SER A 196 15.98 -0.81 -13.37
CA SER A 196 14.66 -1.26 -13.81
C SER A 196 14.38 -2.76 -13.62
N SER A 197 15.42 -3.59 -13.50
CA SER A 197 15.34 -5.02 -13.21
C SER A 197 15.33 -5.33 -11.70
N GLY A 198 15.43 -4.32 -10.84
CA GLY A 198 15.47 -4.46 -9.39
C GLY A 198 16.84 -4.85 -8.83
N THR A 199 17.91 -4.69 -9.61
CA THR A 199 19.27 -4.83 -9.09
C THR A 199 19.66 -3.56 -8.37
N LYS A 200 20.04 -3.65 -7.09
CA LYS A 200 20.53 -2.53 -6.31
C LYS A 200 21.89 -2.08 -6.86
N GLU A 201 22.00 -0.80 -7.20
CA GLU A 201 23.25 -0.23 -7.73
C GLU A 201 24.08 0.41 -6.62
N TRP A 202 23.45 1.18 -5.74
CA TRP A 202 24.13 1.80 -4.61
C TRP A 202 23.13 2.23 -3.52
N THR A 203 23.64 2.39 -2.30
CA THR A 203 22.97 3.01 -1.15
C THR A 203 23.83 4.13 -0.62
N LYS A 204 23.26 5.31 -0.42
CA LYS A 204 23.83 6.43 0.32
C LYS A 204 23.14 6.52 1.66
N GLN A 205 23.90 6.60 2.72
CA GLN A 205 23.42 6.92 4.06
C GLN A 205 24.19 8.14 4.50
N GLU A 206 23.50 9.19 4.83
CA GLU A 206 24.09 10.46 5.23
C GLU A 206 23.30 11.04 6.40
N GLY A 207 24.01 11.71 7.31
CA GLY A 207 23.42 12.31 8.49
C GLY A 207 24.35 13.28 9.17
N SER A 208 23.83 13.92 10.18
CA SER A 208 24.55 14.73 11.15
C SER A 208 24.84 13.89 12.40
N SER A 209 25.25 14.54 13.51
CA SER A 209 25.34 13.85 14.82
C SER A 209 23.98 13.71 15.52
N GLY A 210 22.91 14.16 14.91
CA GLY A 210 21.55 14.17 15.46
C GLY A 210 20.60 13.22 14.74
N ASP A 211 19.38 13.70 14.59
CA ASP A 211 18.31 13.00 13.90
C ASP A 211 18.10 13.63 12.50
N ASP A 212 18.20 12.83 11.44
CA ASP A 212 18.10 13.23 10.05
C ASP A 212 17.09 12.34 9.32
N PHE A 213 15.94 12.89 8.98
CA PHE A 213 14.81 12.16 8.42
C PHE A 213 14.51 12.62 6.99
N ALA A 214 14.63 11.75 5.99
CA ALA A 214 14.10 12.02 4.65
C ALA A 214 12.66 11.54 4.51
N TYR A 215 11.85 12.34 3.80
CA TYR A 215 10.43 12.05 3.54
C TYR A 215 10.08 12.06 2.06
N GLY A 216 10.73 12.88 1.26
CA GLY A 216 10.44 13.01 -0.15
C GLY A 216 11.64 12.77 -1.03
N VAL A 217 11.41 12.18 -2.21
CA VAL A 217 12.36 12.04 -3.30
C VAL A 217 11.69 12.39 -4.61
N ALA A 218 12.39 13.14 -5.47
CA ALA A 218 11.97 13.47 -6.83
C ALA A 218 13.17 13.37 -7.78
N VAL A 219 12.87 13.24 -9.08
CA VAL A 219 13.88 13.20 -10.15
C VAL A 219 13.54 14.29 -11.16
N ASP A 220 14.54 15.04 -11.64
CA ASP A 220 14.36 16.05 -12.69
C ASP A 220 14.52 15.43 -14.09
N SER A 221 14.30 16.25 -15.14
CA SER A 221 14.40 15.84 -16.54
C SER A 221 15.80 15.38 -16.97
N SER A 222 16.83 15.72 -16.18
CA SER A 222 18.23 15.38 -16.37
C SER A 222 18.68 14.20 -15.50
N ASP A 223 17.72 13.46 -14.88
CA ASP A 223 17.94 12.35 -13.95
C ASP A 223 18.75 12.74 -12.70
N ASN A 224 18.73 14.03 -12.29
CA ASN A 224 19.22 14.40 -10.97
C ASN A 224 18.14 14.08 -9.92
N ILE A 225 18.61 13.65 -8.74
CA ILE A 225 17.77 13.19 -7.65
C ILE A 225 17.76 14.26 -6.54
N TYR A 226 16.58 14.57 -6.06
CA TYR A 226 16.36 15.49 -4.95
C TYR A 226 15.75 14.77 -3.77
N VAL A 227 16.39 14.88 -2.59
CA VAL A 227 15.91 14.31 -1.34
C VAL A 227 15.64 15.45 -0.37
N THR A 228 14.46 15.43 0.25
CA THR A 228 14.07 16.39 1.27
C THR A 228 13.61 15.74 2.56
N GLY A 229 13.74 16.49 3.63
CA GLY A 229 13.34 16.08 4.95
C GLY A 229 13.72 17.13 5.99
N TYR A 230 14.05 16.71 7.21
CA TYR A 230 14.45 17.63 8.26
C TYR A 230 15.56 17.04 9.13
N THR A 231 16.35 17.95 9.73
CA THR A 231 17.51 17.64 10.56
C THR A 231 17.49 18.48 11.84
N ASP A 232 17.94 17.94 12.97
CA ASP A 232 18.03 18.70 14.23
C ASP A 232 19.43 19.30 14.47
N LYS A 233 20.36 19.15 13.52
CA LYS A 233 21.74 19.66 13.60
C LYS A 233 22.19 20.36 12.32
N LYS A 234 23.41 20.88 12.38
CA LYS A 234 24.15 21.31 11.19
C LYS A 234 24.28 20.15 10.21
N PHE A 235 23.88 20.39 8.98
CA PHE A 235 23.93 19.37 7.95
C PHE A 235 24.78 19.81 6.77
N HIS A 236 25.85 19.03 6.45
CA HIS A 236 26.80 19.30 5.36
C HIS A 236 27.35 20.73 5.32
N GLY A 237 27.69 21.28 6.49
CA GLY A 237 28.26 22.63 6.60
C GLY A 237 27.24 23.77 6.64
N ASN A 238 25.94 23.51 6.44
CA ASN A 238 24.90 24.50 6.64
C ASN A 238 24.63 24.74 8.13
N ASN A 239 24.11 25.91 8.46
CA ASN A 239 23.79 26.25 9.85
C ASN A 239 22.38 25.78 10.20
N ASN A 240 22.23 25.17 11.36
CA ASN A 240 20.92 24.93 11.96
C ASN A 240 20.42 26.21 12.64
N SER A 241 19.18 26.60 12.34
CA SER A 241 18.56 27.84 12.83
C SER A 241 17.67 27.61 14.05
N GLY A 242 17.11 26.40 14.19
CA GLY A 242 16.17 26.02 15.24
C GLY A 242 16.46 24.67 15.84
N ARG A 243 15.40 23.92 16.17
CA ARG A 243 15.51 22.54 16.62
C ARG A 243 15.53 21.59 15.42
N PHE A 244 14.54 21.70 14.55
CA PHE A 244 14.49 20.97 13.28
C PHE A 244 14.40 21.96 12.12
N ASP A 245 15.29 21.84 11.16
CA ASP A 245 15.33 22.61 9.93
C ASP A 245 15.09 21.69 8.74
N ILE A 246 14.50 22.22 7.66
CA ILE A 246 14.35 21.54 6.39
C ILE A 246 15.73 21.33 5.77
N PHE A 247 15.99 20.17 5.19
CA PHE A 247 17.09 20.00 4.26
C PHE A 247 16.58 19.65 2.85
N LEU A 248 17.36 20.04 1.84
CA LEU A 248 17.21 19.62 0.46
C LEU A 248 18.58 19.27 -0.10
N VAL A 249 18.75 18.04 -0.59
CA VAL A 249 20.00 17.53 -1.16
C VAL A 249 19.80 17.18 -2.61
N LYS A 250 20.72 17.61 -3.48
CA LYS A 250 20.77 17.19 -4.89
C LYS A 250 21.89 16.19 -5.11
N TYR A 251 21.58 15.09 -5.77
CA TYR A 251 22.53 14.13 -6.31
C TYR A 251 22.42 14.08 -7.83
N ASN A 252 23.49 13.72 -8.51
CA ASN A 252 23.40 13.31 -9.90
C ASN A 252 23.01 11.83 -10.02
N SER A 253 22.75 11.36 -11.24
CA SER A 253 22.33 9.97 -11.51
C SER A 253 23.31 8.89 -11.05
N SER A 254 24.61 9.24 -10.83
CA SER A 254 25.61 8.32 -10.27
C SER A 254 25.63 8.30 -8.73
N GLY A 255 24.77 9.08 -8.06
CA GLY A 255 24.72 9.22 -6.60
C GLY A 255 25.80 10.13 -6.03
N ALA A 256 26.43 10.96 -6.85
CA ALA A 256 27.35 11.98 -6.33
C ALA A 256 26.57 13.22 -5.91
N ARG A 257 26.71 13.59 -4.63
CA ARG A 257 26.07 14.78 -4.07
C ARG A 257 26.61 16.05 -4.75
N GLN A 258 25.70 16.89 -5.24
CA GLN A 258 26.01 18.14 -5.92
C GLN A 258 26.01 19.33 -4.94
N TRP A 259 24.95 19.44 -4.17
CA TRP A 259 24.80 20.46 -3.14
C TRP A 259 23.79 20.05 -2.07
N THR A 260 23.84 20.76 -0.94
CA THR A 260 22.85 20.66 0.14
C THR A 260 22.39 22.06 0.54
N LYS A 261 21.11 22.21 0.78
CA LYS A 261 20.50 23.42 1.36
C LYS A 261 19.83 23.07 2.66
N GLN A 262 19.90 23.98 3.63
CA GLN A 262 19.19 23.90 4.90
C GLN A 262 18.41 25.20 5.08
N LEU A 263 17.15 25.11 5.49
CA LEU A 263 16.25 26.24 5.68
C LEU A 263 15.44 26.04 6.93
N GLY A 264 15.45 27.03 7.81
CA GLY A 264 14.67 26.97 9.04
C GLY A 264 14.57 28.34 9.71
N THR A 265 13.79 28.37 10.78
CA THR A 265 13.64 29.48 11.72
C THR A 265 14.16 29.08 13.09
N SER A 266 13.93 29.89 14.12
CA SER A 266 14.23 29.48 15.51
C SER A 266 13.26 28.40 16.05
N ASN A 267 12.26 28.00 15.29
CA ASN A 267 11.26 27.00 15.64
C ASN A 267 11.53 25.66 14.90
N ASN A 268 10.50 24.84 14.74
CA ASN A 268 10.59 23.59 14.03
C ASN A 268 10.00 23.71 12.64
N GLU A 269 10.72 23.19 11.66
CA GLU A 269 10.27 23.04 10.27
C GLU A 269 10.43 21.59 9.84
N TYR A 270 9.40 21.05 9.20
CA TYR A 270 9.33 19.66 8.75
C TYR A 270 8.96 19.62 7.27
N ALA A 271 9.88 19.24 6.40
CA ALA A 271 9.55 18.97 5.00
C ALA A 271 8.94 17.58 4.85
N SER A 272 7.88 17.48 4.04
CA SER A 272 7.13 16.25 3.79
C SER A 272 7.28 15.72 2.37
N ALA A 273 7.39 16.61 1.36
CA ALA A 273 7.44 16.21 -0.04
C ALA A 273 8.27 17.16 -0.88
N VAL A 274 8.80 16.65 -2.00
CA VAL A 274 9.53 17.38 -3.04
C VAL A 274 9.01 16.99 -4.41
N ALA A 275 8.95 17.96 -5.33
CA ALA A 275 8.61 17.74 -6.75
C ALA A 275 9.43 18.69 -7.62
N THR A 276 9.53 18.37 -8.91
CA THR A 276 10.22 19.19 -9.92
C THR A 276 9.25 19.65 -11.01
N ASP A 277 9.49 20.81 -11.62
CA ASP A 277 8.75 21.28 -12.79
C ASP A 277 9.50 20.99 -14.09
N SER A 278 8.88 21.35 -15.23
CA SER A 278 9.43 21.14 -16.56
C SER A 278 10.73 21.92 -16.85
N SER A 279 11.06 22.89 -16.02
CA SER A 279 12.27 23.70 -16.07
C SER A 279 13.32 23.31 -15.03
N ASP A 280 13.14 22.13 -14.39
CA ASP A 280 13.99 21.58 -13.32
C ASP A 280 14.04 22.49 -12.06
N ASN A 281 13.03 23.34 -11.85
CA ASN A 281 12.88 23.98 -10.55
C ASN A 281 12.34 22.98 -9.54
N ILE A 282 12.73 23.17 -8.28
CA ILE A 282 12.42 22.24 -7.19
C ILE A 282 11.43 22.92 -6.24
N TYR A 283 10.38 22.20 -5.89
CA TYR A 283 9.39 22.61 -4.91
C TYR A 283 9.46 21.70 -3.69
N VAL A 284 9.45 22.29 -2.50
CA VAL A 284 9.44 21.58 -1.22
C VAL A 284 8.25 22.06 -0.40
N THR A 285 7.48 21.15 0.14
CA THR A 285 6.36 21.46 1.04
C THR A 285 6.49 20.76 2.38
N GLY A 286 5.77 21.28 3.35
CA GLY A 286 5.77 20.75 4.72
C GLY A 286 5.04 21.68 5.67
N ASN A 287 5.42 21.63 6.94
CA ASN A 287 4.82 22.49 7.96
C ASN A 287 5.89 23.18 8.82
N THR A 288 5.58 24.38 9.26
CA THR A 288 6.44 25.25 10.09
C THR A 288 5.71 25.73 11.34
N TRP A 289 6.45 25.86 12.42
CA TRP A 289 6.01 26.56 13.63
C TRP A 289 6.44 28.02 13.65
N GLY A 290 7.24 28.46 12.65
CA GLY A 290 7.78 29.79 12.51
C GLY A 290 7.26 30.54 11.29
N GLY A 291 7.77 31.73 11.06
CA GLY A 291 7.52 32.55 9.87
C GLY A 291 8.62 32.34 8.85
N LEU A 292 8.53 31.31 7.98
CA LEU A 292 9.52 31.01 6.94
C LEU A 292 9.60 32.07 5.83
N ASP A 293 8.51 32.74 5.57
CA ASP A 293 8.40 33.83 4.57
C ASP A 293 8.73 35.22 5.14
N GLY A 294 9.14 35.29 6.42
CA GLY A 294 9.38 36.52 7.16
C GLY A 294 8.16 37.04 7.92
N SER A 295 7.03 36.30 7.89
CA SER A 295 5.88 36.63 8.72
C SER A 295 6.19 36.43 10.20
N THR A 296 5.58 37.26 11.05
CA THR A 296 5.70 37.09 12.51
C THR A 296 4.51 36.30 13.02
N LYS A 297 4.72 35.00 13.25
CA LYS A 297 3.68 34.20 13.91
C LYS A 297 3.61 34.50 15.41
N PRO A 298 2.41 34.55 15.97
CA PRO A 298 2.25 34.48 17.43
C PRO A 298 2.66 33.09 17.89
N SER A 299 3.70 33.01 18.71
CA SER A 299 4.36 31.78 19.18
C SER A 299 3.52 30.91 20.12
N TYR A 300 2.26 31.16 20.33
CA TYR A 300 1.45 30.47 21.33
C TYR A 300 0.03 30.21 20.87
N CYS A 301 -0.27 28.98 20.52
CA CYS A 301 -1.61 28.43 20.67
C CYS A 301 -1.87 28.16 22.16
N MET A 302 -2.43 29.13 22.85
CA MET A 302 -2.75 28.98 24.27
C MET A 302 -3.85 27.93 24.46
N GLY A 303 -3.50 26.77 25.03
CA GLY A 303 -4.46 25.85 25.60
C GLY A 303 -5.08 26.48 26.85
N TYR A 304 -6.40 26.64 26.86
CA TYR A 304 -7.12 26.95 28.09
C TYR A 304 -7.10 25.71 29.00
N GLY A 305 -6.45 25.84 30.18
CA GLY A 305 -6.52 24.82 31.23
C GLY A 305 -5.16 24.33 31.74
N THR A 306 -5.10 24.07 33.01
CA THR A 306 -3.92 23.75 33.85
C THR A 306 -3.22 22.41 33.57
N VAL A 307 -3.26 21.92 32.37
CA VAL A 307 -2.51 20.73 31.94
C VAL A 307 -1.68 21.11 30.72
N LYS A 308 -0.36 20.85 30.77
CA LYS A 308 0.62 21.04 29.72
C LYS A 308 0.27 20.24 28.46
N ALA A 309 -0.62 20.76 27.63
CA ALA A 309 -0.82 20.33 26.26
C ALA A 309 -0.70 21.60 25.40
N SER A 310 0.52 21.99 25.08
CA SER A 310 0.80 22.91 24.00
C SER A 310 0.37 22.23 22.70
N ARG A 311 -0.88 22.46 22.26
CA ARG A 311 -1.23 22.19 20.86
C ARG A 311 -0.48 23.26 20.06
N GLU A 312 0.55 22.78 19.41
CA GLU A 312 1.45 23.60 18.60
C GLU A 312 0.70 23.95 17.31
N CYS A 313 0.51 25.23 17.04
CA CYS A 313 -0.04 25.68 15.77
C CYS A 313 1.05 25.53 14.69
N THR A 314 0.67 24.94 13.59
CA THR A 314 1.54 24.81 12.42
C THR A 314 0.86 25.42 11.21
N ASP A 315 1.65 26.00 10.32
CA ASP A 315 1.20 26.40 8.99
C ASP A 315 1.87 25.53 7.95
N THR A 316 1.19 25.34 6.83
CA THR A 316 1.83 24.74 5.66
C THR A 316 2.72 25.75 4.96
N PHE A 317 3.83 25.27 4.37
CA PHE A 317 4.68 26.09 3.52
C PHE A 317 4.91 25.44 2.16
N LEU A 318 5.27 26.26 1.18
CA LEU A 318 5.76 25.88 -0.14
C LEU A 318 6.98 26.73 -0.47
N VAL A 319 8.12 26.09 -0.78
CA VAL A 319 9.37 26.77 -1.17
C VAL A 319 9.74 26.37 -2.58
N LYS A 320 10.13 27.34 -3.40
CA LYS A 320 10.72 27.11 -4.72
C LYS A 320 12.22 27.39 -4.71
N TYR A 321 12.98 26.47 -5.30
CA TYR A 321 14.38 26.64 -5.66
C TYR A 321 14.53 26.48 -7.16
N ASP A 322 15.53 27.14 -7.75
CA ASP A 322 15.97 26.82 -9.10
C ASP A 322 16.87 25.58 -9.11
N SER A 323 17.23 25.06 -10.30
CA SER A 323 18.06 23.86 -10.46
C SER A 323 19.47 23.98 -9.85
N SER A 324 19.97 25.21 -9.58
CA SER A 324 21.23 25.50 -8.86
C SER A 324 21.07 25.41 -7.33
N GLY A 325 19.85 25.30 -6.83
CA GLY A 325 19.51 25.34 -5.40
C GLY A 325 19.43 26.76 -4.85
N THR A 326 19.24 27.79 -5.69
CA THR A 326 18.98 29.15 -5.24
C THR A 326 17.49 29.29 -4.92
N LYS A 327 17.18 29.66 -3.67
CA LYS A 327 15.81 29.89 -3.22
C LYS A 327 15.19 31.06 -3.97
N GLN A 328 14.08 30.84 -4.64
CA GLN A 328 13.35 31.84 -5.44
C GLN A 328 12.29 32.53 -4.58
N TRP A 329 11.48 31.79 -3.90
CA TRP A 329 10.44 32.30 -3.01
C TRP A 329 10.00 31.25 -1.96
N VAL A 330 9.33 31.75 -0.92
CA VAL A 330 8.62 30.96 0.08
C VAL A 330 7.18 31.46 0.12
N LYS A 331 6.22 30.55 0.24
CA LYS A 331 4.82 30.82 0.53
C LYS A 331 4.44 30.07 1.79
N GLN A 332 3.76 30.74 2.68
CA GLN A 332 3.18 30.16 3.88
C GLN A 332 1.68 30.36 3.81
N LEU A 333 0.92 29.30 4.00
CA LEU A 333 -0.53 29.35 4.08
C LEU A 333 -0.91 29.47 5.56
N GLU A 334 -1.31 30.66 5.95
CA GLU A 334 -1.67 30.95 7.32
C GLU A 334 -3.11 30.49 7.57
N GLY A 335 -3.27 29.61 8.54
CA GLY A 335 -4.56 29.25 9.11
C GLY A 335 -5.02 30.23 10.18
N SER A 336 -6.08 29.88 10.90
CA SER A 336 -6.46 30.62 12.10
C SER A 336 -5.35 30.51 13.15
N SER A 337 -5.27 31.48 14.07
CA SER A 337 -4.22 31.53 15.12
C SER A 337 -4.19 30.31 16.07
N LYS A 338 -5.05 29.33 15.84
CA LYS A 338 -5.19 28.10 16.65
C LYS A 338 -5.25 26.85 15.77
N SER A 339 -5.00 26.96 14.46
CA SER A 339 -5.09 25.83 13.56
C SER A 339 -3.79 25.03 13.55
N TYR A 340 -3.96 23.74 13.29
CA TYR A 340 -2.89 22.78 13.04
C TYR A 340 -3.00 22.34 11.59
N ASP A 341 -2.18 22.97 10.75
CA ASP A 341 -2.22 22.79 9.31
C ASP A 341 -0.96 22.04 8.86
N LYS A 342 -1.13 20.95 8.14
CA LYS A 342 -0.03 20.17 7.59
C LYS A 342 -0.22 19.92 6.11
N SER A 343 0.83 20.14 5.32
CA SER A 343 0.95 19.58 3.97
C SER A 343 1.74 18.28 4.01
N GLN A 344 1.29 17.31 3.21
CA GLN A 344 1.85 15.95 3.16
C GLN A 344 2.27 15.59 1.73
N GLY A 345 1.43 15.88 0.73
CA GLY A 345 1.63 15.58 -0.67
C GLY A 345 1.92 16.81 -1.52
N LEU A 346 2.66 16.60 -2.61
CA LEU A 346 3.05 17.64 -3.56
C LEU A 346 3.10 17.04 -4.96
N ALA A 347 2.45 17.70 -5.93
CA ALA A 347 2.52 17.37 -7.35
C ALA A 347 2.65 18.63 -8.20
N VAL A 348 3.19 18.47 -9.41
CA VAL A 348 3.32 19.55 -10.41
C VAL A 348 2.76 19.04 -11.73
N ASP A 349 1.87 19.82 -12.37
CA ASP A 349 1.31 19.45 -13.66
C ASP A 349 2.21 19.90 -14.83
N SER A 350 1.89 19.46 -16.04
CA SER A 350 2.63 19.79 -17.27
C SER A 350 2.61 21.28 -17.65
N SER A 351 1.80 22.09 -16.96
CA SER A 351 1.75 23.55 -17.09
C SER A 351 2.46 24.26 -15.94
N ASP A 352 3.25 23.53 -15.15
CA ASP A 352 4.00 23.98 -13.98
C ASP A 352 3.11 24.55 -12.86
N ASN A 353 1.83 24.14 -12.78
CA ASN A 353 1.03 24.44 -11.61
C ASN A 353 1.36 23.43 -10.50
N ILE A 354 1.37 23.92 -9.27
CA ILE A 354 1.77 23.17 -8.08
C ILE A 354 0.52 22.87 -7.25
N TYR A 355 0.38 21.62 -6.84
CA TYR A 355 -0.71 21.14 -6.02
C TYR A 355 -0.16 20.62 -4.69
N VAL A 356 -0.66 21.18 -3.60
CA VAL A 356 -0.29 20.80 -2.23
C VAL A 356 -1.50 20.17 -1.55
N ALA A 357 -1.38 18.93 -1.10
CA ALA A 357 -2.41 18.24 -0.33
C ALA A 357 -1.99 18.09 1.13
N GLY A 358 -2.98 18.06 2.02
CA GLY A 358 -2.74 17.93 3.44
C GLY A 358 -4.04 17.96 4.23
N PHE A 359 -3.97 18.50 5.43
CA PHE A 359 -5.14 18.64 6.30
C PHE A 359 -5.04 19.86 7.23
N THR A 360 -6.20 20.30 7.72
CA THR A 360 -6.34 21.39 8.66
C THR A 360 -7.41 21.07 9.71
N ASN A 361 -7.25 21.57 10.93
CA ASN A 361 -8.31 21.54 11.93
C ASN A 361 -9.00 22.90 12.14
N GLY A 362 -8.71 23.86 11.25
CA GLY A 362 -9.29 25.19 11.25
C GLY A 362 -9.94 25.54 9.93
N GLY A 363 -10.53 26.73 9.83
CA GLY A 363 -10.99 27.28 8.57
C GLY A 363 -9.86 28.00 7.85
N LEU A 364 -9.64 27.70 6.58
CA LEU A 364 -8.66 28.34 5.70
C LEU A 364 -9.37 29.13 4.59
N ASP A 365 -8.87 30.32 4.25
CA ASP A 365 -9.42 31.17 3.18
C ASP A 365 -10.93 31.45 3.30
N GLY A 366 -11.44 31.57 4.51
CA GLY A 366 -12.88 31.79 4.77
C GLY A 366 -13.73 30.52 4.72
N ASN A 367 -13.14 29.35 4.48
CA ASN A 367 -13.84 28.08 4.65
C ASN A 367 -14.10 27.81 6.13
N THR A 368 -15.13 27.02 6.40
CA THR A 368 -15.47 26.55 7.75
C THR A 368 -15.06 25.10 7.86
N SER A 369 -14.41 24.72 8.97
CA SER A 369 -14.12 23.31 9.23
C SER A 369 -15.41 22.51 9.35
N SER A 370 -15.45 21.35 8.71
CA SER A 370 -16.59 20.42 8.74
C SER A 370 -16.56 19.53 9.98
N GLY A 371 -15.38 19.35 10.59
CA GLY A 371 -15.20 18.43 11.70
C GLY A 371 -13.94 18.67 12.52
N LYS A 372 -13.23 17.58 12.82
CA LYS A 372 -11.98 17.63 13.61
C LYS A 372 -10.81 18.07 12.74
N HIS A 373 -10.51 17.31 11.69
CA HIS A 373 -9.56 17.64 10.64
C HIS A 373 -10.25 17.50 9.30
N ASP A 374 -9.99 18.43 8.41
CA ASP A 374 -10.49 18.43 7.04
C ASP A 374 -9.33 18.29 6.06
N ILE A 375 -9.60 17.64 4.93
CA ILE A 375 -8.66 17.54 3.81
C ILE A 375 -8.46 18.93 3.22
N LEU A 376 -7.19 19.23 2.94
CA LEU A 376 -6.74 20.46 2.31
C LEU A 376 -6.15 20.14 0.93
N LEU A 377 -6.55 20.90 -0.10
CA LEU A 377 -5.93 20.90 -1.42
C LEU A 377 -5.77 22.34 -1.92
N VAL A 378 -4.54 22.72 -2.26
CA VAL A 378 -4.23 24.07 -2.71
C VAL A 378 -3.53 24.03 -4.05
N LYS A 379 -3.95 24.90 -4.99
CA LYS A 379 -3.26 25.12 -6.26
C LYS A 379 -2.51 26.46 -6.25
N TYR A 380 -1.25 26.41 -6.67
CA TYR A 380 -0.43 27.58 -6.98
C TYR A 380 -0.01 27.55 -8.46
N ASN A 381 0.24 28.71 -9.05
CA ASN A 381 0.96 28.77 -10.32
C ASN A 381 2.50 28.73 -10.08
N SER A 382 3.29 28.60 -11.13
CA SER A 382 4.76 28.53 -11.07
C SER A 382 5.43 29.77 -10.43
N GLY A 383 4.74 30.90 -10.39
CA GLY A 383 5.15 32.14 -9.70
C GLY A 383 4.82 32.16 -8.20
N GLY A 384 4.17 31.12 -7.68
CA GLY A 384 3.77 31.02 -6.28
C GLY A 384 2.50 31.79 -5.92
N SER A 385 1.69 32.21 -6.91
CA SER A 385 0.40 32.81 -6.64
C SER A 385 -0.66 31.72 -6.46
N LYS A 386 -1.32 31.74 -5.30
CA LYS A 386 -2.42 30.82 -5.00
C LYS A 386 -3.57 31.07 -5.97
N GLN A 387 -4.04 30.02 -6.63
CA GLN A 387 -5.12 30.06 -7.61
C GLN A 387 -6.47 29.74 -6.96
N TRP A 388 -6.49 28.70 -6.17
CA TRP A 388 -7.65 28.27 -5.38
C TRP A 388 -7.23 27.37 -4.23
N LEU A 389 -8.12 27.22 -3.27
CA LEU A 389 -8.04 26.31 -2.13
C LEU A 389 -9.34 25.56 -2.00
N GLN A 390 -9.26 24.26 -1.78
CA GLN A 390 -10.38 23.39 -1.42
C GLN A 390 -10.15 22.82 -0.03
N GLN A 391 -11.17 22.94 0.82
CA GLN A 391 -11.24 22.33 2.14
C GLN A 391 -12.54 21.54 2.24
N PHE A 392 -12.44 20.26 2.58
CA PHE A 392 -13.62 19.39 2.69
C PHE A 392 -13.34 18.24 3.64
N GLY A 393 -14.40 17.73 4.26
CA GLY A 393 -14.32 16.64 5.22
C GLY A 393 -15.69 16.21 5.71
N SER A 394 -15.67 15.26 6.61
CA SER A 394 -16.81 14.81 7.41
C SER A 394 -16.82 15.52 8.78
N SER A 395 -17.65 15.08 9.71
CA SER A 395 -17.60 15.56 11.10
C SER A 395 -16.46 14.96 11.94
N GLN A 396 -15.68 14.03 11.38
CA GLN A 396 -14.58 13.34 12.04
C GLN A 396 -13.22 13.78 11.50
N ASN A 397 -12.19 12.94 11.64
CA ASN A 397 -10.88 13.22 11.07
C ASN A 397 -10.82 12.78 9.61
N ASP A 398 -10.41 13.68 8.74
CA ASP A 398 -10.23 13.46 7.32
C ASP A 398 -8.86 14.04 6.92
N LEU A 399 -7.91 13.18 6.57
CA LEU A 399 -6.53 13.59 6.32
C LEU A 399 -6.13 13.30 4.86
N GLY A 400 -5.82 14.35 4.11
CA GLY A 400 -5.15 14.24 2.81
C GLY A 400 -3.67 13.94 3.01
N ILE A 401 -3.16 12.89 2.34
CA ILE A 401 -1.78 12.43 2.52
C ILE A 401 -0.98 12.58 1.23
N ALA A 402 -1.52 12.16 0.10
CA ALA A 402 -0.84 12.22 -1.17
C ALA A 402 -1.69 12.85 -2.26
N VAL A 403 -1.03 13.42 -3.26
CA VAL A 403 -1.64 14.03 -4.44
C VAL A 403 -0.82 13.70 -5.68
N ASP A 404 -1.51 13.45 -6.80
CA ASP A 404 -0.92 13.35 -8.12
C ASP A 404 -1.85 13.93 -9.18
N VAL A 405 -1.34 14.17 -10.39
CA VAL A 405 -2.06 14.81 -11.48
C VAL A 405 -1.94 14.00 -12.77
N ASP A 406 -3.05 13.91 -13.53
CA ASP A 406 -3.01 13.29 -14.85
C ASP A 406 -2.56 14.28 -15.95
N SER A 407 -2.36 13.74 -17.16
CA SER A 407 -1.94 14.51 -18.33
C SER A 407 -2.92 15.63 -18.75
N LYS A 408 -4.16 15.58 -18.26
CA LYS A 408 -5.23 16.56 -18.54
C LYS A 408 -5.36 17.61 -17.43
N GLY A 409 -4.50 17.52 -16.40
CA GLY A 409 -4.52 18.41 -15.24
C GLY A 409 -5.65 18.08 -14.25
N ASN A 410 -6.21 16.87 -14.26
CA ASN A 410 -7.07 16.43 -13.16
C ASN A 410 -6.21 16.02 -11.98
N ILE A 411 -6.69 16.31 -10.78
CA ILE A 411 -5.96 16.13 -9.53
C ILE A 411 -6.60 15.00 -8.74
N TYR A 412 -5.79 14.12 -8.20
CA TYR A 412 -6.20 12.98 -7.39
C TYR A 412 -5.59 13.10 -6.00
N VAL A 413 -6.42 13.10 -4.97
CA VAL A 413 -6.00 13.17 -3.57
C VAL A 413 -6.43 11.91 -2.85
N THR A 414 -5.53 11.30 -2.11
CA THR A 414 -5.80 10.15 -1.25
C THR A 414 -5.37 10.40 0.19
N GLY A 415 -5.89 9.59 1.09
CA GLY A 415 -5.62 9.60 2.51
C GLY A 415 -6.59 8.70 3.24
N TYR A 416 -7.01 9.10 4.44
CA TYR A 416 -8.03 8.36 5.18
C TYR A 416 -9.11 9.28 5.76
N THR A 417 -10.27 8.71 6.01
CA THR A 417 -11.40 9.34 6.69
C THR A 417 -11.90 8.46 7.83
N GLU A 418 -12.27 9.07 8.95
CA GLU A 418 -12.97 8.42 10.07
C GLU A 418 -14.50 8.59 9.96
N GLY A 419 -14.97 9.19 8.85
CA GLY A 419 -16.38 9.43 8.58
C GLY A 419 -16.80 9.11 7.16
N GLY A 420 -18.02 9.42 6.78
CA GLY A 420 -18.52 9.29 5.42
C GLY A 420 -18.28 10.56 4.61
N LEU A 421 -17.49 10.49 3.53
CA LEU A 421 -17.28 11.61 2.62
C LEU A 421 -18.34 11.62 1.50
N ASP A 422 -18.90 12.79 1.20
CA ASP A 422 -19.85 12.98 0.09
C ASP A 422 -21.03 11.97 0.09
N GLY A 423 -21.55 11.67 1.28
CA GLY A 423 -22.66 10.73 1.43
C GLY A 423 -22.29 9.25 1.33
N LYS A 424 -21.00 8.94 1.27
CA LYS A 424 -20.51 7.56 1.43
C LYS A 424 -20.65 7.12 2.90
N THR A 425 -20.70 5.81 3.09
CA THR A 425 -20.73 5.23 4.43
C THR A 425 -19.31 4.84 4.83
N ASN A 426 -18.89 5.24 6.02
CA ASN A 426 -17.67 4.71 6.62
C ASN A 426 -17.88 3.24 7.01
N SER A 427 -16.95 2.38 6.62
CA SER A 427 -17.03 0.93 6.83
C SER A 427 -16.50 0.51 8.20
N GLY A 428 -15.66 1.33 8.84
CA GLY A 428 -15.00 0.98 10.09
C GLY A 428 -14.40 2.16 10.83
N GLU A 429 -13.21 1.95 11.38
CA GLU A 429 -12.48 2.98 12.12
C GLU A 429 -11.93 4.06 11.19
N ARG A 430 -11.28 3.64 10.10
CA ARG A 430 -10.75 4.50 9.03
C ARG A 430 -10.94 3.83 7.69
N ASP A 431 -11.37 4.58 6.70
CA ASP A 431 -11.45 4.14 5.31
C ASP A 431 -10.48 4.97 4.46
N ILE A 432 -9.88 4.34 3.44
CA ILE A 432 -9.16 5.06 2.39
C ILE A 432 -10.15 5.86 1.57
N PHE A 433 -9.81 7.07 1.22
CA PHE A 433 -10.53 7.82 0.20
C PHE A 433 -9.65 8.11 -1.01
N LEU A 434 -10.29 8.30 -2.16
CA LEU A 434 -9.71 8.84 -3.38
C LEU A 434 -10.70 9.87 -3.96
N VAL A 435 -10.24 11.11 -4.14
CA VAL A 435 -11.07 12.19 -4.66
C VAL A 435 -10.43 12.75 -5.92
N LYS A 436 -11.24 12.97 -6.96
CA LYS A 436 -10.82 13.62 -8.21
C LYS A 436 -11.36 15.05 -8.28
N TYR A 437 -10.49 15.97 -8.64
CA TYR A 437 -10.82 17.33 -9.05
C TYR A 437 -10.39 17.59 -10.49
N ASN A 438 -11.05 18.51 -11.18
CA ASN A 438 -10.54 19.04 -12.44
C ASN A 438 -9.53 20.18 -12.17
N SER A 439 -8.87 20.66 -13.22
CA SER A 439 -7.85 21.73 -13.14
C SER A 439 -8.37 23.06 -12.57
N SER A 440 -9.69 23.31 -12.60
CA SER A 440 -10.33 24.48 -11.99
C SER A 440 -10.68 24.30 -10.51
N GLY A 441 -10.37 23.14 -9.92
CA GLY A 441 -10.69 22.84 -8.53
C GLY A 441 -12.12 22.34 -8.29
N THR A 442 -12.85 21.98 -9.35
CA THR A 442 -14.20 21.42 -9.21
C THR A 442 -14.12 19.92 -8.96
N LYS A 443 -14.66 19.48 -7.83
CA LYS A 443 -14.71 18.05 -7.46
C LYS A 443 -15.56 17.26 -8.47
N GLN A 444 -15.03 16.15 -8.97
CA GLN A 444 -15.67 15.30 -9.97
C GLN A 444 -16.34 14.07 -9.33
N TRP A 445 -15.61 13.39 -8.48
CA TRP A 445 -16.11 12.22 -7.76
C TRP A 445 -15.25 11.92 -6.53
N THR A 446 -15.83 11.14 -5.61
CA THR A 446 -15.18 10.59 -4.42
C THR A 446 -15.38 9.09 -4.38
N GLN A 447 -14.32 8.34 -4.10
CA GLN A 447 -14.36 6.92 -3.77
C GLN A 447 -13.91 6.73 -2.32
N GLN A 448 -14.51 5.75 -1.65
CA GLN A 448 -14.15 5.36 -0.28
C GLN A 448 -14.06 3.84 -0.24
N LEU A 449 -13.02 3.31 0.39
CA LEU A 449 -12.70 1.88 0.45
C LEU A 449 -12.24 1.54 1.85
N GLY A 450 -12.93 0.62 2.50
CA GLY A 450 -12.58 0.20 3.84
C GLY A 450 -13.17 -1.15 4.23
N THR A 451 -12.76 -1.59 5.41
CA THR A 451 -13.26 -2.74 6.15
C THR A 451 -13.76 -2.26 7.52
N PRO A 452 -14.28 -3.13 8.40
CA PRO A 452 -14.62 -2.72 9.78
C PRO A 452 -13.44 -2.28 10.66
N THR A 453 -12.21 -2.23 10.12
CA THR A 453 -10.99 -1.91 10.86
C THR A 453 -10.34 -0.61 10.38
N PHE A 454 -9.00 -0.58 10.30
CA PHE A 454 -8.22 0.60 9.91
C PHE A 454 -7.65 0.42 8.52
N GLU A 455 -7.86 1.40 7.66
CA GLU A 455 -7.24 1.53 6.36
C GLU A 455 -6.70 2.95 6.17
N GLU A 456 -5.50 3.08 5.61
CA GLU A 456 -4.90 4.37 5.26
C GLU A 456 -4.33 4.34 3.84
N GLY A 457 -4.66 5.32 3.01
CA GLY A 457 -4.04 5.57 1.71
C GLY A 457 -2.85 6.53 1.88
N ASN A 458 -1.64 6.04 1.59
CA ASN A 458 -0.40 6.79 1.83
C ASN A 458 0.23 7.35 0.55
N GLY A 459 -0.06 6.76 -0.59
CA GLY A 459 0.49 7.17 -1.88
C GLY A 459 -0.54 7.07 -3.00
N VAL A 460 -0.44 7.97 -3.96
CA VAL A 460 -1.20 7.92 -5.21
C VAL A 460 -0.26 8.22 -6.38
N ALA A 461 -0.43 7.50 -7.50
CA ALA A 461 0.27 7.75 -8.75
C ALA A 461 -0.67 7.55 -9.93
N VAL A 462 -0.46 8.29 -11.02
CA VAL A 462 -1.27 8.23 -12.23
C VAL A 462 -0.38 7.84 -13.41
N ASP A 463 -0.80 6.83 -14.20
CA ASP A 463 -0.07 6.43 -15.40
C ASP A 463 -0.45 7.27 -16.63
N SER A 464 0.30 7.10 -17.73
CA SER A 464 0.07 7.80 -19.00
C SER A 464 -1.28 7.48 -19.66
N SER A 465 -1.98 6.47 -19.19
CA SER A 465 -3.33 6.07 -19.63
C SER A 465 -4.43 6.59 -18.69
N ASP A 466 -4.07 7.47 -17.76
CA ASP A 466 -4.94 8.05 -16.72
C ASP A 466 -5.52 6.99 -15.75
N ASN A 467 -4.88 5.82 -15.57
CA ASN A 467 -5.21 4.92 -14.47
C ASN A 467 -4.56 5.43 -13.19
N ILE A 468 -5.28 5.26 -12.09
CA ILE A 468 -4.88 5.74 -10.77
C ILE A 468 -4.52 4.55 -9.89
N TYR A 469 -3.38 4.62 -9.25
CA TYR A 469 -2.88 3.61 -8.31
C TYR A 469 -2.79 4.23 -6.91
N VAL A 470 -3.46 3.62 -5.94
CA VAL A 470 -3.42 4.01 -4.54
C VAL A 470 -2.75 2.92 -3.74
N THR A 471 -1.72 3.26 -2.98
CA THR A 471 -1.09 2.36 -2.01
C THR A 471 -1.30 2.83 -0.59
N GLY A 472 -1.19 1.91 0.33
CA GLY A 472 -1.34 2.16 1.75
C GLY A 472 -1.33 0.85 2.53
N TRP A 473 -2.10 0.78 3.60
CA TRP A 473 -2.20 -0.43 4.41
C TRP A 473 -3.62 -0.65 4.90
N THR A 474 -3.92 -1.89 5.26
CA THR A 474 -5.18 -2.32 5.84
C THR A 474 -4.93 -3.31 6.98
N ARG A 475 -5.74 -3.23 8.02
CA ARG A 475 -5.81 -4.26 9.08
C ARG A 475 -6.90 -5.29 8.80
N GLY A 476 -7.73 -5.04 7.81
CA GLY A 476 -8.82 -5.91 7.41
C GLY A 476 -8.53 -6.68 6.12
N LYS A 477 -9.50 -7.44 5.68
CA LYS A 477 -9.42 -8.21 4.45
C LYS A 477 -10.09 -7.46 3.31
N LEU A 478 -9.29 -6.84 2.45
CA LEU A 478 -9.72 -6.24 1.17
C LEU A 478 -9.49 -7.17 -0.03
N ASP A 479 -8.51 -8.09 0.10
CA ASP A 479 -8.17 -9.13 -0.87
C ASP A 479 -7.58 -10.35 -0.13
N THR A 480 -6.36 -10.79 -0.41
CA THR A 480 -5.70 -11.89 0.30
C THR A 480 -5.10 -11.36 1.60
N TYR A 481 -5.50 -11.91 2.74
CA TYR A 481 -5.04 -11.47 4.05
C TYR A 481 -3.85 -12.31 4.53
N SER A 482 -2.72 -11.64 4.87
CA SER A 482 -1.50 -12.29 5.38
C SER A 482 -1.42 -12.26 6.91
N GLY A 483 -2.23 -11.43 7.56
CA GLY A 483 -2.29 -11.22 9.01
C GLY A 483 -1.64 -9.90 9.44
N GLY A 484 -2.12 -9.29 10.53
CA GLY A 484 -1.63 -7.99 10.98
C GLY A 484 -2.06 -6.83 10.08
N ASP A 485 -1.18 -5.82 9.95
CA ASP A 485 -1.35 -4.76 8.95
C ASP A 485 -0.72 -5.24 7.63
N ASP A 486 -1.46 -5.20 6.53
CA ASP A 486 -1.00 -5.60 5.20
C ASP A 486 -0.92 -4.41 4.26
N THR A 487 0.07 -4.40 3.38
CA THR A 487 0.15 -3.44 2.29
C THR A 487 -0.95 -3.67 1.27
N ILE A 488 -1.53 -2.59 0.76
CA ILE A 488 -2.48 -2.63 -0.34
C ILE A 488 -1.98 -1.83 -1.54
N LEU A 489 -2.41 -2.27 -2.72
CA LEU A 489 -2.33 -1.54 -3.97
C LEU A 489 -3.67 -1.67 -4.70
N VAL A 490 -4.30 -0.54 -5.00
CA VAL A 490 -5.62 -0.48 -5.64
C VAL A 490 -5.52 0.27 -6.95
N LYS A 491 -6.02 -0.31 -8.03
CA LYS A 491 -6.13 0.36 -9.34
C LYS A 491 -7.54 0.86 -9.58
N TYR A 492 -7.64 2.10 -10.00
CA TYR A 492 -8.87 2.71 -10.52
C TYR A 492 -8.64 3.19 -11.95
N ASN A 493 -9.70 3.24 -12.76
CA ASN A 493 -9.67 3.95 -14.03
C ASN A 493 -9.97 5.45 -13.83
N SER A 494 -9.84 6.25 -14.89
CA SER A 494 -10.05 7.71 -14.86
C SER A 494 -11.47 8.15 -14.45
N SER A 495 -12.47 7.25 -14.55
CA SER A 495 -13.84 7.50 -14.08
C SER A 495 -14.05 7.16 -12.59
N GLY A 496 -13.01 6.67 -11.89
CA GLY A 496 -13.09 6.26 -10.49
C GLY A 496 -13.62 4.84 -10.27
N THR A 497 -13.77 4.04 -11.32
CA THR A 497 -14.16 2.64 -11.17
C THR A 497 -12.96 1.79 -10.74
N LYS A 498 -13.08 1.13 -9.58
CA LYS A 498 -12.08 0.20 -9.09
C LYS A 498 -11.91 -0.97 -10.06
N GLN A 499 -10.69 -1.23 -10.50
CA GLN A 499 -10.35 -2.30 -11.42
C GLN A 499 -9.96 -3.56 -10.65
N TRP A 500 -9.05 -3.42 -9.70
CA TRP A 500 -8.59 -4.49 -8.84
C TRP A 500 -7.99 -3.95 -7.54
N THR A 501 -7.86 -4.84 -6.57
CA THR A 501 -7.15 -4.63 -5.30
C THR A 501 -6.13 -5.75 -5.15
N ARG A 502 -4.95 -5.44 -4.64
CA ARG A 502 -3.93 -6.38 -4.19
C ARG A 502 -3.63 -6.07 -2.74
N GLN A 503 -3.61 -7.12 -1.93
CA GLN A 503 -3.22 -7.06 -0.53
C GLN A 503 -2.09 -8.06 -0.33
N PHE A 504 -0.98 -7.62 0.23
CA PHE A 504 0.20 -8.44 0.40
C PHE A 504 1.01 -8.01 1.62
N GLY A 505 1.72 -8.96 2.21
CA GLY A 505 2.56 -8.75 3.38
C GLY A 505 3.37 -10.00 3.69
N ALA A 506 4.21 -9.91 4.69
CA ALA A 506 4.91 -11.05 5.25
C ALA A 506 3.92 -11.93 6.05
N PRO A 507 4.06 -13.25 6.04
CA PRO A 507 3.23 -14.10 6.89
C PRO A 507 3.44 -13.74 8.37
N SER A 508 2.38 -13.32 9.06
CA SER A 508 2.48 -13.06 10.49
C SER A 508 2.40 -14.37 11.27
N PHE A 509 3.47 -14.74 11.96
CA PHE A 509 3.47 -15.84 12.95
C PHE A 509 2.84 -15.38 14.27
N LEU A 510 1.61 -14.92 14.26
CA LEU A 510 0.86 -14.75 15.49
C LEU A 510 0.33 -16.12 15.92
N GLU A 511 1.07 -16.79 16.81
CA GLU A 511 0.45 -17.84 17.64
C GLU A 511 -0.78 -17.24 18.34
N LYS A 512 -1.94 -17.88 18.16
CA LYS A 512 -3.25 -17.48 18.72
C LYS A 512 -3.32 -17.47 20.25
N SER A 513 -2.21 -17.37 20.98
CA SER A 513 -2.16 -17.62 22.42
C SER A 513 -2.05 -16.39 23.33
N GLN A 514 -2.07 -15.16 22.81
CA GLN A 514 -2.03 -13.96 23.67
C GLN A 514 -3.05 -12.89 23.33
N TYR A 515 -4.33 -13.24 23.34
CA TYR A 515 -5.38 -12.24 23.50
C TYR A 515 -5.53 -11.92 24.99
N ASN A 516 -4.78 -10.97 25.50
CA ASN A 516 -5.09 -10.28 26.75
C ASN A 516 -5.57 -8.86 26.43
N SER A 517 -6.82 -8.61 26.73
CA SER A 517 -7.65 -7.46 26.42
C SER A 517 -7.28 -6.19 27.19
N SER A 518 -6.03 -5.74 27.26
CA SER A 518 -5.72 -4.41 27.81
C SER A 518 -4.23 -4.03 27.72
N SER A 519 -3.60 -4.05 26.58
CA SER A 519 -2.35 -3.28 26.41
C SER A 519 -1.97 -3.19 24.93
N GLN A 520 -1.75 -2.00 24.47
CA GLN A 520 -1.08 -1.59 23.23
C GLN A 520 -0.77 -2.76 22.27
N MET A 521 -1.64 -2.96 21.27
CA MET A 521 -1.33 -3.77 20.12
C MET A 521 -0.04 -3.21 19.51
N SER A 522 1.07 -3.93 19.64
CA SER A 522 2.19 -3.76 18.73
C SER A 522 1.63 -4.07 17.34
N SER A 523 1.46 -3.05 16.54
CA SER A 523 1.01 -3.19 15.14
C SER A 523 2.17 -3.74 14.32
N SER A 524 2.49 -5.04 14.51
CA SER A 524 3.39 -5.74 13.61
C SER A 524 2.72 -5.83 12.25
N GLY A 525 3.30 -5.22 11.24
CA GLY A 525 2.65 -5.25 9.94
C GLY A 525 3.44 -4.60 8.81
N ASP A 526 2.92 -4.84 7.63
CA ASP A 526 3.51 -4.40 6.38
C ASP A 526 2.76 -3.18 5.85
N LYS A 527 3.41 -2.03 5.78
CA LYS A 527 2.77 -0.78 5.40
C LYS A 527 3.30 -0.23 4.09
N GLY A 528 2.47 -0.17 3.05
CA GLY A 528 2.75 0.58 1.83
C GLY A 528 2.78 2.08 2.13
N ILE A 529 3.84 2.75 1.69
CA ILE A 529 4.07 4.18 1.94
C ILE A 529 4.03 4.99 0.65
N GLY A 530 4.75 4.55 -0.37
CA GLY A 530 4.86 5.28 -1.62
C GLY A 530 4.57 4.42 -2.84
N VAL A 531 4.01 5.02 -3.87
CA VAL A 531 3.81 4.40 -5.19
C VAL A 531 4.32 5.34 -6.27
N ALA A 532 4.98 4.78 -7.27
CA ALA A 532 5.40 5.48 -8.47
C ALA A 532 5.10 4.62 -9.70
N VAL A 533 4.95 5.27 -10.86
CA VAL A 533 4.70 4.59 -12.15
C VAL A 533 5.71 5.11 -13.16
N ASP A 534 6.36 4.20 -13.91
CA ASP A 534 7.25 4.60 -14.99
C ASP A 534 6.50 4.87 -16.32
N SER A 535 7.21 5.39 -17.31
CA SER A 535 6.65 5.69 -18.63
C SER A 535 6.12 4.46 -19.38
N SER A 536 6.53 3.27 -18.98
CA SER A 536 6.04 1.98 -19.52
C SER A 536 4.80 1.46 -18.78
N GLY A 537 4.34 2.16 -17.73
CA GLY A 537 3.21 1.79 -16.91
C GLY A 537 3.55 0.71 -15.85
N ASN A 538 4.83 0.45 -15.58
CA ASN A 538 5.20 -0.42 -14.46
C ASN A 538 4.99 0.33 -13.14
N ILE A 539 4.51 -0.38 -12.14
CA ILE A 539 4.12 0.17 -10.85
C ILE A 539 5.15 -0.26 -9.80
N TYR A 540 5.62 0.68 -9.00
CA TYR A 540 6.58 0.48 -7.93
C TYR A 540 5.96 0.88 -6.60
N VAL A 541 5.93 -0.04 -5.64
CA VAL A 541 5.41 0.21 -4.29
C VAL A 541 6.55 0.02 -3.29
N THR A 542 6.77 1.02 -2.45
CA THR A 542 7.71 0.92 -1.33
C THR A 542 6.99 1.07 0.00
N GLY A 543 7.58 0.51 1.02
CA GLY A 543 7.05 0.58 2.38
C GLY A 543 7.94 -0.14 3.38
N ASN A 544 7.36 -0.49 4.51
CA ASN A 544 8.05 -1.05 5.65
C ASN A 544 7.44 -2.39 6.03
N THR A 545 8.27 -3.36 6.42
CA THR A 545 7.87 -4.70 6.84
C THR A 545 8.58 -5.10 8.13
N GLU A 546 7.88 -5.76 9.04
CA GLU A 546 8.45 -6.40 10.22
C GLU A 546 8.78 -7.89 9.98
N GLY A 547 8.50 -8.39 8.77
CA GLY A 547 8.71 -9.78 8.39
C GLY A 547 9.55 -9.96 7.14
N GLY A 548 9.77 -11.20 6.72
CA GLY A 548 10.39 -11.53 5.44
C GLY A 548 9.34 -11.64 4.35
N MET A 549 9.32 -10.72 3.39
CA MET A 549 8.38 -10.72 2.27
C MET A 549 8.92 -11.57 1.12
N ASP A 550 8.06 -12.43 0.53
CA ASP A 550 8.36 -13.21 -0.68
C ASP A 550 9.71 -13.97 -0.59
N GLY A 551 10.01 -14.57 0.55
CA GLY A 551 11.23 -15.34 0.78
C GLY A 551 12.47 -14.50 1.12
N ASN A 552 12.35 -13.18 1.25
CA ASN A 552 13.40 -12.35 1.82
C ASN A 552 13.46 -12.54 3.35
N THR A 553 14.59 -12.20 3.95
CA THR A 553 14.79 -12.28 5.40
C THR A 553 14.73 -10.89 6.00
N ASN A 554 13.98 -10.72 7.09
CA ASN A 554 14.03 -9.51 7.89
C ASN A 554 15.39 -9.43 8.62
N SER A 555 16.02 -8.26 8.55
CA SER A 555 17.36 -8.00 9.10
C SER A 555 17.33 -7.42 10.52
N GLY A 556 16.19 -6.85 10.95
CA GLY A 556 16.09 -6.15 12.22
C GLY A 556 14.67 -5.97 12.72
N LYS A 557 14.29 -4.73 13.05
CA LYS A 557 12.95 -4.38 13.49
C LYS A 557 12.01 -4.23 12.29
N ASN A 558 12.16 -3.13 11.58
CA ASN A 558 11.50 -2.86 10.31
C ASN A 558 12.54 -2.85 9.20
N ASP A 559 12.25 -3.49 8.10
CA ASP A 559 13.01 -3.42 6.86
C ASP A 559 12.21 -2.65 5.81
N ILE A 560 12.92 -2.04 4.87
CA ILE A 560 12.37 -1.41 3.68
C ILE A 560 12.01 -2.48 2.67
N PHE A 561 10.85 -2.41 2.03
CA PHE A 561 10.55 -3.21 0.85
C PHE A 561 10.36 -2.36 -0.40
N LEU A 562 10.62 -2.95 -1.55
CA LEU A 562 10.30 -2.43 -2.88
C LEU A 562 9.70 -3.56 -3.71
N VAL A 563 8.47 -3.37 -4.18
CA VAL A 563 7.76 -4.31 -5.05
C VAL A 563 7.52 -3.68 -6.41
N LYS A 564 7.82 -4.41 -7.49
CA LYS A 564 7.49 -4.01 -8.86
C LYS A 564 6.39 -4.89 -9.42
N TYR A 565 5.39 -4.26 -10.02
CA TYR A 565 4.42 -4.89 -10.90
C TYR A 565 4.64 -4.38 -12.32
N ASN A 566 4.63 -5.29 -13.30
CA ASN A 566 4.68 -4.90 -14.71
C ASN A 566 3.35 -4.26 -15.13
N SER A 567 3.39 -3.42 -16.17
CA SER A 567 2.19 -2.87 -16.82
C SER A 567 1.23 -3.97 -17.25
N MET A 568 -0.08 -3.75 -17.05
CA MET A 568 -1.16 -4.66 -17.47
C MET A 568 -1.90 -4.10 -18.67
#